data_32084e0bb7697cc40bb095fdc8696363
#
_entry.id   32084e0bb7697cc40bb095fdc8696363
#
_cell.length_a   1.000
_cell.length_b   1.000
_cell.length_c   1.000
_cell.angle_alpha   90.00
_cell.angle_beta   90.00
_cell.angle_gamma   90.00
#
_symmetry.space_group_name_H-M   'P 1'
#
loop_
_entity.id
_entity.type
_entity.pdbx_description
1 polymer ?
#
loop_
_entity_poly.entity_id
_entity_poly.type
_entity_poly.pdbx_seq_one_letter_code
_entity_poly.pdbx_strand_id
1 'polypeptide(L)'
;METGFYSGNRPEWESDNKMSTPIYAYFNYKPSDRWAVGLGFFTPNGSSMNWGDDWPGANLVQEINLAAYTVQPTVSFKLCDRVSIGAGLMITWGNFDLSRSMLPVATGSATAAGGLQLAASKLQAQVDQLEQLPSTPEIAAQIAALNGYIGQANAGAGYFAANHAGEALVSARLEGSADVAVGVNAGIMWDINSEWSLGMSWRSRMNMKVGSGRAALSYVSPETQQYLTLLNALSTMAGGSEVIPGLDRGTFSAELPLPTTVTWGVSFRPAPKWEFAVDLQWVGWSAYEALNVEFNEKELGIDPIYSV
;
A
#
# COMPACT_ATOMS: atom_id res chain seq x y z
N MET A 1 5.22 18.57 -4.70
CA MET A 1 4.41 18.51 -5.94
C MET A 1 3.00 18.30 -5.46
N GLU A 2 2.19 19.35 -5.51
CA GLU A 2 0.79 19.28 -5.08
C GLU A 2 -0.02 18.61 -6.18
N THR A 3 -0.70 17.53 -5.86
CA THR A 3 -1.64 16.87 -6.77
C THR A 3 -3.05 17.08 -6.23
N GLY A 4 -3.80 17.97 -6.88
CA GLY A 4 -5.21 18.23 -6.57
C GLY A 4 -6.13 17.33 -7.40
N PHE A 5 -7.22 16.88 -6.84
CA PHE A 5 -8.27 16.14 -7.54
C PHE A 5 -9.47 17.04 -7.76
N TYR A 6 -9.80 17.37 -9.01
CA TYR A 6 -10.96 18.15 -9.38
C TYR A 6 -12.16 17.25 -9.68
N SER A 7 -13.26 17.48 -8.97
CA SER A 7 -14.55 16.84 -9.24
C SER A 7 -15.70 17.84 -9.13
N GLY A 8 -15.87 18.67 -10.15
CA GLY A 8 -17.00 19.59 -10.24
C GLY A 8 -17.13 20.54 -9.02
N ASN A 9 -18.31 20.69 -8.44
CA ASN A 9 -18.57 21.54 -7.25
C ASN A 9 -18.15 20.92 -5.91
N ARG A 10 -17.22 19.99 -5.87
CA ARG A 10 -16.72 19.34 -4.64
C ARG A 10 -15.52 20.09 -4.07
N PRO A 11 -15.28 20.04 -2.77
CA PRO A 11 -14.08 20.62 -2.17
C PRO A 11 -12.81 20.05 -2.80
N GLU A 12 -11.81 20.91 -2.93
CA GLU A 12 -10.46 20.55 -3.37
C GLU A 12 -9.77 19.80 -2.23
N TRP A 13 -9.07 18.72 -2.57
CA TRP A 13 -8.32 17.89 -1.62
C TRP A 13 -6.84 17.98 -1.96
N GLU A 14 -6.04 18.37 -0.99
CA GLU A 14 -4.59 18.46 -1.13
C GLU A 14 -3.90 17.34 -0.35
N SER A 15 -2.86 16.77 -0.94
CA SER A 15 -2.05 15.77 -0.26
C SER A 15 -0.95 16.44 0.57
N ASP A 16 -0.82 16.06 1.85
CA ASP A 16 0.27 16.50 2.74
C ASP A 16 1.47 15.57 2.59
N ASN A 17 2.24 15.77 1.53
CA ASN A 17 3.39 14.93 1.24
C ASN A 17 4.65 15.43 1.95
N LYS A 18 5.24 14.58 2.78
CA LYS A 18 6.57 14.84 3.34
C LYS A 18 7.61 14.98 2.24
N MET A 19 8.59 15.85 2.43
CA MET A 19 9.70 16.01 1.49
C MET A 19 10.46 14.69 1.35
N SER A 20 10.49 14.15 0.15
CA SER A 20 11.28 12.96 -0.18
C SER A 20 12.67 13.38 -0.67
N THR A 21 13.71 12.82 -0.10
CA THR A 21 15.11 13.08 -0.48
C THR A 21 15.71 11.82 -1.10
N PRO A 22 15.59 11.62 -2.43
CA PRO A 22 16.27 10.50 -3.08
C PRO A 22 17.79 10.70 -2.99
N ILE A 23 18.48 9.67 -2.50
CA ILE A 23 19.93 9.71 -2.32
C ILE A 23 20.59 8.95 -3.45
N TYR A 24 21.63 9.57 -4.03
CA TYR A 24 22.48 8.96 -5.06
C TYR A 24 23.94 9.19 -4.68
N ALA A 25 24.70 8.11 -4.56
CA ALA A 25 26.13 8.15 -4.32
C ALA A 25 26.85 7.15 -5.22
N TYR A 26 27.89 7.58 -5.90
CA TYR A 26 28.65 6.73 -6.81
C TYR A 26 30.14 6.87 -6.53
N PHE A 27 30.81 5.73 -6.48
CA PHE A 27 32.25 5.63 -6.43
C PHE A 27 32.74 4.86 -7.65
N ASN A 28 33.78 5.37 -8.33
CA ASN A 28 34.38 4.72 -9.48
C ASN A 28 35.90 4.68 -9.32
N TYR A 29 36.50 3.56 -9.63
CA TYR A 29 37.92 3.34 -9.64
C TYR A 29 38.37 2.66 -10.96
N LYS A 30 39.40 3.21 -11.58
CA LYS A 30 39.93 2.72 -12.85
C LYS A 30 41.32 2.11 -12.62
N PRO A 31 41.41 0.77 -12.39
CA PRO A 31 42.68 0.08 -12.14
C PRO A 31 43.56 0.00 -13.38
N SER A 32 42.98 0.10 -14.59
CA SER A 32 43.74 0.10 -15.85
C SER A 32 42.99 0.87 -16.94
N ASP A 33 43.63 1.08 -18.09
CA ASP A 33 42.98 1.79 -19.21
C ASP A 33 41.78 1.05 -19.81
N ARG A 34 41.66 -0.26 -19.54
CA ARG A 34 40.58 -1.09 -20.07
C ARG A 34 39.53 -1.47 -19.03
N TRP A 35 39.86 -1.44 -17.74
CA TRP A 35 38.96 -1.86 -16.68
C TRP A 35 38.58 -0.71 -15.77
N ALA A 36 37.32 -0.65 -15.39
CA ALA A 36 36.87 0.16 -14.27
C ALA A 36 35.90 -0.63 -13.41
N VAL A 37 35.91 -0.33 -12.12
CA VAL A 37 34.98 -0.85 -11.13
C VAL A 37 34.23 0.30 -10.49
N GLY A 38 32.98 0.09 -10.16
CA GLY A 38 32.14 1.09 -9.55
C GLY A 38 31.30 0.52 -8.42
N LEU A 39 30.88 1.36 -7.52
CA LEU A 39 29.89 1.08 -6.49
C LEU A 39 28.86 2.21 -6.51
N GLY A 40 27.59 1.87 -6.75
CA GLY A 40 26.48 2.79 -6.66
C GLY A 40 25.66 2.50 -5.43
N PHE A 41 25.16 3.56 -4.77
CA PHE A 41 24.07 3.51 -3.80
C PHE A 41 23.00 4.48 -4.26
N PHE A 42 21.78 4.02 -4.44
CA PHE A 42 20.68 4.85 -4.94
C PHE A 42 19.30 4.28 -4.60
N THR A 43 18.28 5.14 -4.76
CA THR A 43 16.87 4.80 -4.54
C THR A 43 16.17 4.71 -5.91
N PRO A 44 16.11 3.51 -6.55
CA PRO A 44 15.58 3.37 -7.90
C PRO A 44 14.06 3.55 -7.97
N ASN A 45 13.36 3.18 -6.91
CA ASN A 45 11.92 3.20 -6.80
C ASN A 45 11.51 3.72 -5.44
N GLY A 46 10.49 4.54 -5.42
CA GLY A 46 9.86 5.06 -4.22
C GLY A 46 8.56 5.75 -4.55
N SER A 47 7.64 5.71 -3.62
CA SER A 47 6.39 6.47 -3.67
C SER A 47 6.07 6.91 -2.26
N SER A 48 5.77 8.19 -2.08
CA SER A 48 5.30 8.72 -0.81
C SER A 48 4.14 9.64 -1.10
N MET A 49 2.98 9.35 -0.49
CA MET A 49 1.79 10.16 -0.63
C MET A 49 0.96 10.04 0.64
N ASN A 50 0.48 11.16 1.15
CA ASN A 50 -0.41 11.23 2.30
C ASN A 50 -1.60 12.12 1.97
N TRP A 51 -2.79 11.54 1.92
CA TRP A 51 -4.05 12.23 1.68
C TRP A 51 -4.82 12.55 2.96
N GLY A 52 -4.41 11.98 4.10
CA GLY A 52 -5.14 12.09 5.36
C GLY A 52 -6.34 11.16 5.48
N ASP A 53 -7.08 11.34 6.56
CA ASP A 53 -8.13 10.42 7.00
C ASP A 53 -9.53 10.84 6.55
N ASP A 54 -9.69 12.08 6.11
CA ASP A 54 -10.98 12.73 5.81
C ASP A 54 -11.25 12.92 4.31
N TRP A 55 -10.31 12.54 3.44
CA TRP A 55 -10.53 12.66 2.01
C TRP A 55 -11.44 11.54 1.47
N PRO A 56 -12.30 11.80 0.46
CA PRO A 56 -13.33 10.85 0.01
C PRO A 56 -12.80 9.51 -0.50
N GLY A 57 -11.55 9.45 -0.95
CA GLY A 57 -10.90 8.24 -1.45
C GLY A 57 -10.02 7.53 -0.40
N ALA A 58 -10.15 7.83 0.89
CA ALA A 58 -9.36 7.20 1.95
C ALA A 58 -9.53 5.67 2.01
N ASN A 59 -10.62 5.14 1.49
CA ASN A 59 -10.82 3.69 1.33
C ASN A 59 -9.97 3.07 0.21
N LEU A 60 -9.39 3.86 -0.66
CA LEU A 60 -8.39 3.42 -1.64
C LEU A 60 -6.99 3.57 -1.06
N VAL A 61 -6.66 4.74 -0.55
CA VAL A 61 -5.37 5.04 0.08
C VAL A 61 -5.49 6.26 0.99
N GLN A 62 -4.96 6.19 2.21
CA GLN A 62 -4.76 7.33 3.09
C GLN A 62 -3.30 7.76 3.03
N GLU A 63 -2.40 6.83 3.26
CA GLU A 63 -0.95 7.04 3.20
C GLU A 63 -0.29 5.86 2.50
N ILE A 64 0.66 6.15 1.63
CA ILE A 64 1.59 5.17 1.09
C ILE A 64 3.01 5.70 1.23
N ASN A 65 3.90 4.88 1.75
CA ASN A 65 5.33 5.16 1.79
C ASN A 65 6.09 3.90 1.41
N LEU A 66 6.63 3.92 0.21
CA LEU A 66 7.42 2.83 -0.34
C LEU A 66 8.79 3.38 -0.72
N ALA A 67 9.83 2.76 -0.19
CA ALA A 67 11.21 3.12 -0.51
C ALA A 67 12.03 1.86 -0.80
N ALA A 68 12.70 1.85 -1.94
CA ALA A 68 13.64 0.81 -2.32
C ALA A 68 15.05 1.40 -2.39
N TYR A 69 15.98 0.78 -1.69
CA TYR A 69 17.41 1.16 -1.66
C TYR A 69 18.21 0.09 -2.37
N THR A 70 19.12 0.52 -3.23
CA THR A 70 19.96 -0.41 -4.02
C THR A 70 21.43 -0.09 -3.82
N VAL A 71 22.22 -1.12 -3.51
CA VAL A 71 23.67 -1.11 -3.66
C VAL A 71 24.01 -1.88 -4.92
N GLN A 72 24.84 -1.28 -5.77
CA GLN A 72 25.19 -1.85 -7.07
C GLN A 72 26.70 -1.82 -7.32
N PRO A 73 27.44 -2.89 -6.97
CA PRO A 73 28.77 -3.11 -7.52
C PRO A 73 28.68 -3.34 -9.04
N THR A 74 29.59 -2.71 -9.77
CA THR A 74 29.62 -2.73 -11.24
C THR A 74 31.04 -2.92 -11.73
N VAL A 75 31.21 -3.66 -12.80
CA VAL A 75 32.47 -3.77 -13.56
C VAL A 75 32.23 -3.33 -14.98
N SER A 76 33.16 -2.61 -15.54
CA SER A 76 33.14 -2.23 -16.95
C SER A 76 34.46 -2.53 -17.65
N PHE A 77 34.35 -2.83 -18.92
CA PHE A 77 35.46 -3.18 -19.78
C PHE A 77 35.41 -2.45 -21.11
N LYS A 78 36.52 -1.85 -21.50
CA LYS A 78 36.70 -1.16 -22.77
C LYS A 78 37.11 -2.18 -23.84
N LEU A 79 36.17 -2.54 -24.71
CA LEU A 79 36.38 -3.49 -25.80
C LEU A 79 37.37 -2.93 -26.85
N CYS A 80 37.16 -1.67 -27.20
CA CYS A 80 38.02 -0.88 -28.09
C CYS A 80 37.94 0.60 -27.70
N ASP A 81 38.63 1.49 -28.38
CA ASP A 81 38.64 2.92 -28.04
C ASP A 81 37.26 3.60 -28.10
N ARG A 82 36.31 2.97 -28.78
CA ARG A 82 34.97 3.54 -29.00
C ARG A 82 33.86 2.77 -28.33
N VAL A 83 34.11 1.55 -27.84
CA VAL A 83 33.05 0.69 -27.27
C VAL A 83 33.44 0.20 -25.90
N SER A 84 32.56 0.46 -24.95
CA SER A 84 32.67 -0.06 -23.58
C SER A 84 31.41 -0.83 -23.21
N ILE A 85 31.57 -1.90 -22.43
CA ILE A 85 30.49 -2.68 -21.85
C ILE A 85 30.62 -2.68 -20.33
N GLY A 86 29.51 -2.85 -19.66
CA GLY A 86 29.48 -2.95 -18.20
C GLY A 86 28.38 -3.89 -17.70
N ALA A 87 28.61 -4.47 -16.55
CA ALA A 87 27.63 -5.27 -15.85
C ALA A 87 27.71 -5.03 -14.34
N GLY A 88 26.59 -5.12 -13.66
CA GLY A 88 26.49 -4.90 -12.21
C GLY A 88 25.49 -5.84 -11.57
N LEU A 89 25.72 -6.09 -10.29
CA LEU A 89 24.79 -6.81 -9.42
C LEU A 89 23.98 -5.77 -8.63
N MET A 90 22.67 -5.87 -8.66
CA MET A 90 21.77 -5.01 -7.89
C MET A 90 21.34 -5.75 -6.63
N ILE A 91 21.62 -5.19 -5.47
CA ILE A 91 21.22 -5.71 -4.15
C ILE A 91 20.26 -4.67 -3.58
N THR A 92 18.97 -5.02 -3.53
CA THR A 92 17.89 -4.08 -3.22
C THR A 92 17.13 -4.55 -1.99
N TRP A 93 16.84 -3.63 -1.08
CA TRP A 93 15.93 -3.81 0.06
C TRP A 93 15.05 -2.58 0.20
N GLY A 94 14.05 -2.62 1.07
CA GLY A 94 13.17 -1.47 1.21
C GLY A 94 12.17 -1.60 2.33
N ASN A 95 11.35 -0.56 2.45
CA ASN A 95 10.26 -0.47 3.40
C ASN A 95 8.94 -0.26 2.67
N PHE A 96 7.89 -0.84 3.22
CA PHE A 96 6.52 -0.71 2.76
C PHE A 96 5.65 -0.26 3.92
N ASP A 97 4.89 0.81 3.72
CA ASP A 97 3.88 1.31 4.65
C ASP A 97 2.69 1.77 3.81
N LEU A 98 1.53 1.18 4.05
CA LEU A 98 0.27 1.50 3.39
C LEU A 98 -0.82 1.62 4.43
N SER A 99 -1.58 2.71 4.39
CA SER A 99 -2.78 2.90 5.20
C SER A 99 -3.99 3.20 4.32
N ARG A 100 -5.15 2.60 4.65
CA ARG A 100 -6.42 2.90 4.00
C ARG A 100 -7.59 2.74 4.97
N SER A 101 -8.65 3.49 4.76
CA SER A 101 -9.90 3.30 5.49
C SER A 101 -10.59 2.00 5.05
N MET A 102 -11.11 1.24 6.01
CA MET A 102 -11.86 0.01 5.76
C MET A 102 -13.30 0.29 5.31
N LEU A 103 -13.82 1.47 5.65
CA LEU A 103 -15.15 1.93 5.23
C LEU A 103 -15.04 3.23 4.43
N PRO A 104 -15.89 3.45 3.42
CA PRO A 104 -15.91 4.72 2.71
C PRO A 104 -16.18 5.89 3.67
N VAL A 105 -15.32 6.90 3.67
CA VAL A 105 -15.41 8.07 4.55
C VAL A 105 -16.76 8.77 4.46
N ALA A 106 -17.27 8.95 3.24
CA ALA A 106 -18.54 9.66 3.01
C ALA A 106 -19.77 8.95 3.59
N THR A 107 -19.76 7.64 3.74
CA THR A 107 -20.93 6.84 4.14
C THR A 107 -20.67 5.91 5.32
N GLY A 108 -19.45 5.84 5.83
CA GLY A 108 -19.04 4.90 6.86
C GLY A 108 -19.90 4.96 8.12
N SER A 109 -20.09 6.15 8.69
CA SER A 109 -20.94 6.36 9.87
C SER A 109 -22.39 5.97 9.60
N ALA A 110 -22.95 6.38 8.46
CA ALA A 110 -24.32 6.02 8.08
C ALA A 110 -24.47 4.50 7.87
N THR A 111 -23.47 3.86 7.27
CA THR A 111 -23.45 2.40 7.08
C THR A 111 -23.39 1.68 8.42
N ALA A 112 -22.53 2.11 9.35
CA ALA A 112 -22.43 1.54 10.69
C ALA A 112 -23.71 1.72 11.48
N ALA A 113 -24.29 2.93 11.49
CA ALA A 113 -25.57 3.22 12.12
C ALA A 113 -26.70 2.33 11.57
N GLY A 114 -26.84 2.27 10.24
CA GLY A 114 -27.85 1.47 9.56
C GLY A 114 -27.69 -0.03 9.83
N GLY A 115 -26.46 -0.51 9.86
CA GLY A 115 -26.15 -1.91 10.20
C GLY A 115 -26.59 -2.27 11.63
N LEU A 116 -26.31 -1.41 12.61
CA LEU A 116 -26.74 -1.61 13.99
C LEU A 116 -28.27 -1.52 14.13
N GLN A 117 -28.95 -0.58 13.46
CA GLN A 117 -30.41 -0.50 13.43
C GLN A 117 -31.02 -1.76 12.82
N LEU A 118 -30.47 -2.28 11.73
CA LEU A 118 -30.93 -3.53 11.11
C LEU A 118 -30.74 -4.72 12.06
N ALA A 119 -29.61 -4.78 12.75
CA ALA A 119 -29.37 -5.82 13.75
C ALA A 119 -30.39 -5.73 14.90
N ALA A 120 -30.62 -4.52 15.44
CA ALA A 120 -31.61 -4.31 16.50
C ALA A 120 -33.02 -4.74 16.06
N SER A 121 -33.45 -4.41 14.84
CA SER A 121 -34.77 -4.80 14.33
C SER A 121 -34.93 -6.31 14.16
N LYS A 122 -33.86 -7.02 13.74
CA LYS A 122 -33.85 -8.49 13.62
C LYS A 122 -33.94 -9.15 15.02
N LEU A 123 -33.20 -8.63 16.00
CA LEU A 123 -33.26 -9.12 17.37
C LEU A 123 -34.65 -8.85 17.98
N GLN A 124 -35.27 -7.68 17.71
CA GLN A 124 -36.62 -7.40 18.16
C GLN A 124 -37.63 -8.40 17.59
N ALA A 125 -37.54 -8.76 16.31
CA ALA A 125 -38.41 -9.77 15.73
C ALA A 125 -38.24 -11.17 16.42
N GLN A 126 -37.05 -11.49 16.91
CA GLN A 126 -36.81 -12.70 17.69
C GLN A 126 -37.47 -12.59 19.10
N VAL A 127 -37.38 -11.44 19.75
CA VAL A 127 -38.09 -11.19 21.03
C VAL A 127 -39.59 -11.35 20.83
N ASP A 128 -40.18 -10.75 19.80
CA ASP A 128 -41.61 -10.82 19.51
C ASP A 128 -42.08 -12.29 19.27
N GLN A 129 -41.22 -13.13 18.70
CA GLN A 129 -41.49 -14.56 18.54
C GLN A 129 -41.43 -15.32 19.89
N LEU A 130 -40.44 -15.01 20.70
CA LEU A 130 -40.30 -15.65 22.04
C LEU A 130 -41.45 -15.28 22.99
N GLU A 131 -41.97 -14.04 22.90
CA GLU A 131 -43.10 -13.58 23.68
C GLU A 131 -44.40 -14.31 23.37
N GLN A 132 -44.51 -14.94 22.19
CA GLN A 132 -45.67 -15.77 21.81
C GLN A 132 -45.62 -17.18 22.44
N LEU A 133 -44.49 -17.58 23.00
CA LEU A 133 -44.31 -18.88 23.63
C LEU A 133 -44.74 -18.84 25.12
N PRO A 134 -45.05 -19.98 25.72
CA PRO A 134 -45.31 -20.03 27.16
C PRO A 134 -44.14 -19.48 27.97
N SER A 135 -44.41 -18.57 28.88
CA SER A 135 -43.37 -17.92 29.69
C SER A 135 -42.71 -18.94 30.62
N THR A 136 -41.42 -19.22 30.37
CA THR A 136 -40.54 -19.98 31.28
C THR A 136 -39.38 -19.09 31.72
N PRO A 137 -38.70 -19.43 32.85
CA PRO A 137 -37.53 -18.68 33.31
C PRO A 137 -36.45 -18.56 32.25
N GLU A 138 -36.26 -19.60 31.41
CA GLU A 138 -35.29 -19.64 30.33
C GLU A 138 -35.65 -18.66 29.20
N ILE A 139 -36.93 -18.65 28.78
CA ILE A 139 -37.43 -17.70 27.77
C ILE A 139 -37.31 -16.26 28.27
N ALA A 140 -37.67 -16.02 29.53
CA ALA A 140 -37.52 -14.68 30.11
C ALA A 140 -36.06 -14.21 30.16
N ALA A 141 -35.12 -15.11 30.50
CA ALA A 141 -33.70 -14.80 30.49
C ALA A 141 -33.17 -14.53 29.07
N GLN A 142 -33.63 -15.26 28.05
CA GLN A 142 -33.27 -15.08 26.67
C GLN A 142 -33.80 -13.73 26.14
N ILE A 143 -35.04 -13.38 26.42
CA ILE A 143 -35.62 -12.07 26.07
C ILE A 143 -34.80 -10.93 26.70
N ALA A 144 -34.47 -11.06 28.01
CA ALA A 144 -33.67 -10.06 28.71
C ALA A 144 -32.28 -9.84 28.05
N ALA A 145 -31.62 -10.94 27.65
CA ALA A 145 -30.33 -10.87 26.94
C ALA A 145 -30.46 -10.17 25.57
N LEU A 146 -31.47 -10.56 24.78
CA LEU A 146 -31.73 -9.93 23.46
C LEU A 146 -32.04 -8.44 23.61
N ASN A 147 -32.85 -8.05 24.58
CA ASN A 147 -33.16 -6.65 24.87
C ASN A 147 -31.91 -5.86 25.27
N GLY A 148 -30.96 -6.49 25.98
CA GLY A 148 -29.64 -5.91 26.25
C GLY A 148 -28.87 -5.58 24.98
N TYR A 149 -28.80 -6.51 24.02
CA TYR A 149 -28.15 -6.29 22.72
C TYR A 149 -28.88 -5.24 21.87
N ILE A 150 -30.21 -5.23 21.85
CA ILE A 150 -31.02 -4.22 21.18
C ILE A 150 -30.69 -2.82 21.73
N GLY A 151 -30.62 -2.67 23.06
CA GLY A 151 -30.25 -1.41 23.70
C GLY A 151 -28.88 -0.91 23.28
N GLN A 152 -27.88 -1.82 23.29
CA GLN A 152 -26.53 -1.47 22.86
C GLN A 152 -26.46 -1.12 21.36
N ALA A 153 -27.15 -1.88 20.49
CA ALA A 153 -27.20 -1.62 19.07
C ALA A 153 -27.84 -0.25 18.76
N ASN A 154 -28.93 0.10 19.44
CA ASN A 154 -29.58 1.41 19.30
C ASN A 154 -28.68 2.55 19.80
N ALA A 155 -27.95 2.35 20.92
CA ALA A 155 -26.98 3.33 21.41
C ALA A 155 -25.86 3.56 20.42
N GLY A 156 -25.29 2.48 19.84
CA GLY A 156 -24.25 2.56 18.83
C GLY A 156 -24.75 3.22 17.52
N ALA A 157 -25.98 2.91 17.10
CA ALA A 157 -26.58 3.57 15.95
C ALA A 157 -26.74 5.08 16.17
N GLY A 158 -27.18 5.49 17.36
CA GLY A 158 -27.26 6.89 17.78
C GLY A 158 -25.89 7.57 17.82
N TYR A 159 -24.87 6.87 18.32
CA TYR A 159 -23.50 7.37 18.33
C TYR A 159 -23.00 7.70 16.93
N PHE A 160 -23.09 6.77 15.95
CA PHE A 160 -22.66 7.00 14.59
C PHE A 160 -23.51 8.01 13.81
N ALA A 161 -24.78 8.15 14.16
CA ALA A 161 -25.63 9.18 13.57
C ALA A 161 -25.24 10.59 14.00
N ALA A 162 -24.63 10.74 15.19
CA ALA A 162 -24.24 12.03 15.76
C ALA A 162 -22.76 12.38 15.58
N ASN A 163 -21.90 11.37 15.32
CA ASN A 163 -20.44 11.53 15.33
C ASN A 163 -19.77 10.95 14.09
N HIS A 164 -18.58 11.47 13.78
CA HIS A 164 -17.66 10.93 12.76
C HIS A 164 -18.21 10.90 11.33
N ALA A 165 -19.16 11.75 10.99
CA ALA A 165 -19.63 11.92 9.61
C ALA A 165 -18.50 12.53 8.76
N GLY A 166 -18.09 11.83 7.72
CA GLY A 166 -16.98 12.29 6.85
C GLY A 166 -15.58 12.00 7.39
N GLU A 167 -15.44 11.10 8.37
CA GLU A 167 -14.16 10.65 8.91
C GLU A 167 -13.95 9.15 8.68
N ALA A 168 -12.70 8.71 8.63
CA ALA A 168 -12.34 7.30 8.57
C ALA A 168 -12.58 6.65 9.95
N LEU A 169 -13.62 5.84 10.08
CA LEU A 169 -13.97 5.17 11.35
C LEU A 169 -12.91 4.17 11.79
N VAL A 170 -12.36 3.45 10.83
CA VAL A 170 -11.33 2.42 11.04
C VAL A 170 -10.41 2.36 9.84
N SER A 171 -9.13 2.36 10.09
CA SER A 171 -8.07 2.30 9.08
C SER A 171 -7.24 1.04 9.25
N ALA A 172 -6.95 0.36 8.15
CA ALA A 172 -5.99 -0.72 8.13
C ALA A 172 -4.62 -0.16 7.75
N ARG A 173 -3.58 -0.51 8.53
CA ARG A 173 -2.20 -0.16 8.26
C ARG A 173 -1.36 -1.41 8.09
N LEU A 174 -0.62 -1.45 6.99
CA LEU A 174 0.29 -2.50 6.61
C LEU A 174 1.71 -1.96 6.64
N GLU A 175 2.53 -2.44 7.56
CA GLU A 175 3.93 -2.05 7.70
C GLU A 175 4.85 -3.25 7.52
N GLY A 176 5.89 -3.12 6.71
CA GLY A 176 6.86 -4.19 6.55
C GLY A 176 8.17 -3.74 5.94
N SER A 177 9.22 -4.52 6.20
CA SER A 177 10.50 -4.40 5.51
C SER A 177 10.58 -5.48 4.46
N ALA A 178 10.99 -5.09 3.24
CA ALA A 178 11.21 -6.06 2.19
C ALA A 178 12.53 -6.80 2.39
N ASP A 179 12.51 -8.10 2.15
CA ASP A 179 13.70 -8.94 2.08
C ASP A 179 14.63 -8.45 0.97
N VAL A 180 15.88 -8.85 1.06
CA VAL A 180 16.88 -8.50 0.05
C VAL A 180 16.55 -9.18 -1.27
N ALA A 181 16.27 -8.37 -2.29
CA ALA A 181 16.10 -8.80 -3.67
C ALA A 181 17.39 -8.60 -4.46
N VAL A 182 17.68 -9.52 -5.36
CA VAL A 182 18.89 -9.48 -6.19
C VAL A 182 18.48 -9.40 -7.65
N GLY A 183 19.13 -8.51 -8.38
CA GLY A 183 18.98 -8.34 -9.82
C GLY A 183 20.31 -8.08 -10.50
N VAL A 184 20.29 -8.00 -11.80
CA VAL A 184 21.47 -7.69 -12.62
C VAL A 184 21.18 -6.53 -13.54
N ASN A 185 22.23 -5.76 -13.84
CA ASN A 185 22.17 -4.81 -14.92
C ASN A 185 23.33 -5.02 -15.90
N ALA A 186 23.13 -4.62 -17.14
CA ALA A 186 24.15 -4.61 -18.18
C ALA A 186 23.99 -3.35 -19.04
N GLY A 187 25.09 -2.90 -19.61
CA GLY A 187 25.05 -1.74 -20.48
C GLY A 187 26.19 -1.75 -21.50
N ILE A 188 25.98 -1.01 -22.56
CA ILE A 188 26.96 -0.74 -23.60
C ILE A 188 26.99 0.77 -23.88
N MET A 189 28.15 1.30 -24.10
CA MET A 189 28.37 2.66 -24.56
C MET A 189 29.22 2.62 -25.83
N TRP A 190 28.83 3.39 -26.81
CA TRP A 190 29.51 3.51 -28.10
C TRP A 190 29.73 4.99 -28.44
N ASP A 191 31.00 5.39 -28.44
CA ASP A 191 31.45 6.69 -28.93
C ASP A 191 31.64 6.61 -30.44
N ILE A 192 30.64 7.08 -31.22
CA ILE A 192 30.66 7.05 -32.69
C ILE A 192 31.81 7.91 -33.19
N ASN A 193 31.95 9.11 -32.60
CA ASN A 193 33.03 10.05 -32.85
C ASN A 193 33.22 10.98 -31.63
N SER A 194 33.96 12.07 -31.77
CA SER A 194 34.21 13.03 -30.68
C SER A 194 32.95 13.81 -30.24
N GLU A 195 31.93 13.83 -31.06
CA GLU A 195 30.72 14.62 -30.82
C GLU A 195 29.52 13.74 -30.41
N TRP A 196 29.43 12.51 -30.90
CA TRP A 196 28.27 11.63 -30.69
C TRP A 196 28.61 10.37 -29.93
N SER A 197 27.83 10.14 -28.87
CA SER A 197 27.86 8.89 -28.09
C SER A 197 26.46 8.29 -27.98
N LEU A 198 26.38 6.97 -28.07
CA LEU A 198 25.16 6.17 -27.84
C LEU A 198 25.34 5.31 -26.62
N GLY A 199 24.30 5.18 -25.82
CA GLY A 199 24.25 4.29 -24.66
C GLY A 199 23.00 3.42 -24.68
N MET A 200 23.14 2.20 -24.16
CA MET A 200 22.01 1.34 -23.85
C MET A 200 22.28 0.66 -22.53
N SER A 201 21.26 0.63 -21.66
CA SER A 201 21.31 -0.13 -20.41
C SER A 201 20.07 -0.96 -20.24
N TRP A 202 20.22 -2.11 -19.62
CA TRP A 202 19.17 -3.03 -19.25
C TRP A 202 19.29 -3.38 -17.77
N ARG A 203 18.15 -3.40 -17.07
CA ARG A 203 18.01 -3.89 -15.69
C ARG A 203 17.02 -5.03 -15.67
N SER A 204 17.37 -6.10 -14.98
CA SER A 204 16.48 -7.25 -14.81
C SER A 204 15.29 -6.91 -13.92
N ARG A 205 14.21 -7.65 -14.08
CA ARG A 205 13.14 -7.73 -13.10
C ARG A 205 13.70 -8.20 -11.76
N MET A 206 13.15 -7.68 -10.66
CA MET A 206 13.37 -8.14 -9.29
C MET A 206 12.03 -8.25 -8.58
N ASN A 207 11.92 -9.16 -7.62
CA ASN A 207 10.74 -9.28 -6.79
C ASN A 207 11.11 -8.89 -5.35
N MET A 208 10.54 -7.80 -4.86
CA MET A 208 10.65 -7.42 -3.46
C MET A 208 9.55 -8.14 -2.67
N LYS A 209 9.95 -8.90 -1.66
CA LYS A 209 9.04 -9.66 -0.79
C LYS A 209 9.07 -9.10 0.61
N VAL A 210 7.89 -8.88 1.17
CA VAL A 210 7.71 -8.68 2.61
C VAL A 210 7.24 -10.02 3.16
N GLY A 211 8.15 -10.78 3.77
CA GLY A 211 7.86 -12.14 4.25
C GLY A 211 7.04 -12.16 5.54
N SER A 212 7.17 -11.13 6.39
CA SER A 212 6.43 -10.97 7.64
C SER A 212 6.25 -9.49 7.94
N GLY A 213 5.23 -8.89 7.34
CA GLY A 213 4.77 -7.54 7.66
C GLY A 213 3.78 -7.56 8.82
N ARG A 214 3.53 -6.41 9.42
CA ARG A 214 2.54 -6.20 10.47
C ARG A 214 1.30 -5.55 9.88
N ALA A 215 0.15 -6.16 10.09
CA ALA A 215 -1.16 -5.58 9.83
C ALA A 215 -1.77 -5.13 11.15
N ALA A 216 -2.34 -3.92 11.20
CA ALA A 216 -3.02 -3.39 12.36
C ALA A 216 -4.23 -2.57 11.94
N LEU A 217 -5.29 -2.61 12.75
CA LEU A 217 -6.42 -1.70 12.64
C LEU A 217 -6.24 -0.56 13.66
N SER A 218 -6.56 0.64 13.23
CA SER A 218 -6.68 1.82 14.09
C SER A 218 -8.10 2.38 13.98
N TYR A 219 -8.68 2.73 15.10
CA TYR A 219 -10.05 3.27 15.19
C TYR A 219 -9.98 4.75 15.56
N VAL A 220 -10.92 5.53 15.04
CA VAL A 220 -11.00 6.96 15.32
C VAL A 220 -11.25 7.24 16.82
N SER A 221 -11.94 6.33 17.53
CA SER A 221 -12.12 6.39 18.97
C SER A 221 -12.31 4.99 19.58
N PRO A 222 -12.11 4.82 20.91
CA PRO A 222 -12.42 3.57 21.61
C PRO A 222 -13.91 3.18 21.51
N GLU A 223 -14.82 4.14 21.55
CA GLU A 223 -16.25 3.92 21.39
C GLU A 223 -16.59 3.39 20.00
N THR A 224 -15.95 3.94 18.96
CA THR A 224 -16.07 3.43 17.60
C THR A 224 -15.65 1.96 17.51
N GLN A 225 -14.51 1.59 18.10
CA GLN A 225 -14.06 0.20 18.16
C GLN A 225 -15.11 -0.70 18.84
N GLN A 226 -15.65 -0.27 19.98
CA GLN A 226 -16.64 -1.04 20.72
C GLN A 226 -17.90 -1.29 19.88
N TYR A 227 -18.46 -0.26 19.24
CA TYR A 227 -19.69 -0.40 18.45
C TYR A 227 -19.47 -1.13 17.11
N LEU A 228 -18.31 -1.00 16.48
CA LEU A 228 -17.99 -1.77 15.28
C LEU A 228 -17.76 -3.27 15.62
N THR A 229 -17.15 -3.56 16.76
CA THR A 229 -17.03 -4.94 17.28
C THR A 229 -18.40 -5.54 17.57
N LEU A 230 -19.30 -4.77 18.21
CA LEU A 230 -20.70 -5.17 18.41
C LEU A 230 -21.41 -5.44 17.08
N LEU A 231 -21.25 -4.56 16.09
CA LEU A 231 -21.84 -4.73 14.76
C LEU A 231 -21.38 -6.04 14.11
N ASN A 232 -20.07 -6.35 14.17
CA ASN A 232 -19.53 -7.60 13.65
C ASN A 232 -20.17 -8.81 14.36
N ALA A 233 -20.21 -8.81 15.70
CA ALA A 233 -20.79 -9.88 16.49
C ALA A 233 -22.27 -10.11 16.13
N LEU A 234 -23.06 -9.05 16.02
CA LEU A 234 -24.48 -9.13 15.68
C LEU A 234 -24.70 -9.56 14.22
N SER A 235 -23.84 -9.10 13.30
CA SER A 235 -23.89 -9.54 11.90
C SER A 235 -23.64 -11.05 11.78
N THR A 236 -22.61 -11.54 12.43
CA THR A 236 -22.25 -12.98 12.44
C THR A 236 -23.33 -13.84 13.10
N MET A 237 -23.88 -13.39 14.23
CA MET A 237 -25.02 -14.06 14.89
C MET A 237 -26.26 -14.16 13.98
N ALA A 238 -26.45 -13.16 13.11
CA ALA A 238 -27.54 -13.12 12.13
C ALA A 238 -27.23 -13.91 10.83
N GLY A 239 -26.12 -14.67 10.78
CA GLY A 239 -25.68 -15.42 9.60
C GLY A 239 -25.07 -14.57 8.49
N GLY A 240 -24.70 -13.33 8.78
CA GLY A 240 -23.96 -12.43 7.88
C GLY A 240 -22.45 -12.55 7.99
N SER A 241 -21.73 -11.81 7.16
CA SER A 241 -20.26 -11.67 7.21
C SER A 241 -19.85 -10.59 8.20
N GLU A 242 -18.62 -10.64 8.67
CA GLU A 242 -18.02 -9.54 9.39
C GLU A 242 -17.92 -8.30 8.50
N VAL A 243 -18.23 -7.13 9.06
CA VAL A 243 -18.12 -5.84 8.35
C VAL A 243 -16.68 -5.35 8.36
N ILE A 244 -15.95 -5.66 9.41
CA ILE A 244 -14.55 -5.32 9.61
C ILE A 244 -13.84 -6.57 10.15
N PRO A 245 -12.58 -6.82 9.75
CA PRO A 245 -11.80 -7.94 10.29
C PRO A 245 -11.81 -7.96 11.82
N GLY A 246 -12.08 -9.13 12.42
CA GLY A 246 -12.22 -9.29 13.87
C GLY A 246 -10.95 -9.14 14.69
N LEU A 247 -9.78 -8.95 14.06
CA LEU A 247 -8.50 -8.78 14.73
C LEU A 247 -7.93 -7.39 14.51
N ASP A 248 -7.47 -6.78 15.62
CA ASP A 248 -6.81 -5.49 15.61
C ASP A 248 -5.36 -5.57 15.13
N ARG A 249 -4.77 -6.76 15.12
CA ARG A 249 -3.37 -7.02 14.75
C ARG A 249 -3.25 -8.35 14.03
N GLY A 250 -2.30 -8.41 13.10
CA GLY A 250 -1.97 -9.63 12.38
C GLY A 250 -0.66 -9.50 11.63
N THR A 251 -0.26 -10.57 10.97
CA THR A 251 0.89 -10.57 10.06
C THR A 251 0.42 -10.75 8.63
N PHE A 252 1.19 -10.22 7.69
CA PHE A 252 0.95 -10.39 6.27
C PHE A 252 2.24 -10.66 5.51
N SER A 253 2.12 -11.26 4.34
CA SER A 253 3.16 -11.30 3.32
C SER A 253 2.68 -10.57 2.07
N ALA A 254 3.63 -9.93 1.38
CA ALA A 254 3.35 -9.23 0.13
C ALA A 254 4.53 -9.36 -0.83
N GLU A 255 4.23 -9.36 -2.12
CA GLU A 255 5.25 -9.40 -3.17
C GLU A 255 5.02 -8.24 -4.15
N LEU A 256 6.05 -7.40 -4.32
CA LEU A 256 6.06 -6.27 -5.25
C LEU A 256 7.08 -6.54 -6.37
N PRO A 257 6.64 -6.82 -7.60
CA PRO A 257 7.54 -6.98 -8.72
C PRO A 257 8.07 -5.62 -9.20
N LEU A 258 9.39 -5.43 -9.16
CA LEU A 258 10.07 -4.31 -9.80
C LEU A 258 10.32 -4.66 -11.27
N PRO A 259 9.82 -3.89 -12.24
CA PRO A 259 9.84 -4.26 -13.65
C PRO A 259 11.24 -4.21 -14.26
N THR A 260 11.44 -4.99 -15.33
CA THR A 260 12.57 -4.83 -16.23
C THR A 260 12.55 -3.43 -16.85
N THR A 261 13.72 -2.83 -16.95
CA THR A 261 13.89 -1.51 -17.56
C THR A 261 14.96 -1.56 -18.64
N VAL A 262 14.67 -0.94 -19.78
CA VAL A 262 15.64 -0.71 -20.87
C VAL A 262 15.72 0.78 -21.14
N THR A 263 16.92 1.32 -21.14
CA THR A 263 17.15 2.75 -21.44
C THR A 263 18.09 2.88 -22.62
N TRP A 264 17.76 3.73 -23.56
CA TRP A 264 18.59 4.16 -24.68
C TRP A 264 18.91 5.63 -24.52
N GLY A 265 20.19 5.97 -24.64
CA GLY A 265 20.67 7.35 -24.55
C GLY A 265 21.45 7.78 -25.76
N VAL A 266 21.32 9.04 -26.12
CA VAL A 266 22.12 9.72 -27.15
C VAL A 266 22.69 10.97 -26.53
N SER A 267 24.00 11.18 -26.66
CA SER A 267 24.68 12.41 -26.28
C SER A 267 25.32 13.06 -27.51
N PHE A 268 25.17 14.37 -27.61
CA PHE A 268 25.75 15.20 -28.69
C PHE A 268 26.52 16.38 -28.10
N ARG A 269 27.81 16.47 -28.43
CA ARG A 269 28.76 17.51 -28.00
C ARG A 269 29.25 18.33 -29.16
N PRO A 270 28.48 19.33 -29.65
CA PRO A 270 28.87 20.18 -30.81
C PRO A 270 30.07 21.06 -30.53
N ALA A 271 30.37 21.33 -29.28
CA ALA A 271 31.52 22.17 -28.90
C ALA A 271 31.97 21.77 -27.45
N PRO A 272 33.21 22.11 -27.03
CA PRO A 272 33.76 21.70 -25.73
C PRO A 272 32.97 22.14 -24.51
N LYS A 273 32.12 23.15 -24.64
CA LYS A 273 31.30 23.71 -23.54
C LYS A 273 29.83 23.28 -23.57
N TRP A 274 29.40 22.55 -24.61
CA TRP A 274 27.99 22.19 -24.80
C TRP A 274 27.83 20.69 -24.94
N GLU A 275 26.93 20.14 -24.16
CA GLU A 275 26.49 18.75 -24.28
C GLU A 275 24.96 18.71 -24.21
N PHE A 276 24.36 18.01 -25.15
CA PHE A 276 22.94 17.68 -25.17
C PHE A 276 22.79 16.18 -25.04
N ALA A 277 21.92 15.75 -24.14
CA ALA A 277 21.61 14.34 -23.95
C ALA A 277 20.11 14.13 -23.99
N VAL A 278 19.70 13.02 -24.60
CA VAL A 278 18.31 12.55 -24.64
C VAL A 278 18.28 11.07 -24.29
N ASP A 279 17.44 10.70 -23.34
CA ASP A 279 17.23 9.33 -22.93
C ASP A 279 15.79 8.92 -23.20
N LEU A 280 15.62 7.70 -23.72
CA LEU A 280 14.35 7.00 -23.85
C LEU A 280 14.37 5.78 -22.94
N GLN A 281 13.40 5.68 -22.03
CA GLN A 281 13.28 4.57 -21.13
C GLN A 281 11.99 3.78 -21.39
N TRP A 282 12.15 2.47 -21.59
CA TRP A 282 11.05 1.52 -21.57
C TRP A 282 11.03 0.77 -20.24
N VAL A 283 9.84 0.70 -19.63
CA VAL A 283 9.61 0.02 -18.36
C VAL A 283 8.53 -1.04 -18.56
N GLY A 284 8.85 -2.29 -18.26
CA GLY A 284 7.97 -3.45 -18.45
C GLY A 284 6.90 -3.56 -17.36
N TRP A 285 6.01 -2.58 -17.25
CA TRP A 285 4.95 -2.53 -16.24
C TRP A 285 3.95 -3.70 -16.29
N SER A 286 3.90 -4.45 -17.41
CA SER A 286 3.12 -5.69 -17.49
C SER A 286 3.56 -6.76 -16.49
N ALA A 287 4.72 -6.58 -15.86
CA ALA A 287 5.16 -7.45 -14.76
C ALA A 287 4.40 -7.20 -13.45
N TYR A 288 3.76 -6.03 -13.31
CA TYR A 288 2.94 -5.66 -12.18
C TYR A 288 1.45 -5.83 -12.57
N GLU A 289 0.85 -6.94 -12.20
CA GLU A 289 -0.56 -7.23 -12.44
C GLU A 289 -1.42 -6.79 -11.24
N ALA A 290 -0.95 -7.10 -10.03
CA ALA A 290 -1.60 -6.72 -8.78
C ALA A 290 -0.60 -6.74 -7.63
N LEU A 291 -0.88 -5.99 -6.57
CA LEU A 291 -0.25 -6.15 -5.27
C LEU A 291 -1.05 -7.20 -4.49
N ASN A 292 -0.53 -8.41 -4.42
CA ASN A 292 -1.13 -9.47 -3.62
C ASN A 292 -0.63 -9.37 -2.19
N VAL A 293 -1.56 -9.26 -1.26
CA VAL A 293 -1.30 -9.26 0.18
C VAL A 293 -1.96 -10.50 0.77
N GLU A 294 -1.16 -11.40 1.34
CA GLU A 294 -1.62 -12.61 1.99
C GLU A 294 -1.57 -12.41 3.49
N PHE A 295 -2.71 -12.58 4.17
CA PHE A 295 -2.79 -12.49 5.63
C PHE A 295 -2.66 -13.87 6.27
N ASN A 296 -2.12 -13.93 7.48
CA ASN A 296 -2.01 -15.18 8.22
C ASN A 296 -3.37 -15.60 8.76
N GLU A 297 -3.97 -16.65 8.19
CA GLU A 297 -5.30 -17.18 8.54
C GLU A 297 -5.50 -17.46 10.03
N LYS A 298 -4.46 -17.97 10.71
CA LYS A 298 -4.55 -18.33 12.14
C LYS A 298 -4.71 -17.12 13.05
N GLU A 299 -4.25 -15.95 12.58
CA GLU A 299 -4.28 -14.71 13.36
C GLU A 299 -5.48 -13.84 12.99
N LEU A 300 -5.95 -13.89 11.75
CA LEU A 300 -7.00 -13.00 11.26
C LEU A 300 -8.37 -13.64 11.06
N GLY A 301 -8.46 -14.98 11.07
CA GLY A 301 -9.73 -15.69 10.87
C GLY A 301 -10.45 -15.38 9.56
N ILE A 302 -9.71 -14.90 8.54
CA ILE A 302 -10.21 -14.41 7.27
C ILE A 302 -9.56 -15.23 6.14
N ASP A 303 -10.27 -15.42 5.03
CA ASP A 303 -9.69 -15.99 3.81
C ASP A 303 -8.46 -15.17 3.35
N PRO A 304 -7.33 -15.83 3.03
CA PRO A 304 -5.99 -15.23 3.03
C PRO A 304 -5.67 -14.30 1.88
N ILE A 305 -6.51 -14.14 0.87
CA ILE A 305 -6.16 -13.42 -0.36
C ILE A 305 -7.06 -12.22 -0.58
N TYR A 306 -6.49 -11.01 -0.40
CA TYR A 306 -7.08 -9.78 -0.92
C TYR A 306 -6.23 -9.22 -2.06
N SER A 307 -6.82 -9.16 -3.28
CA SER A 307 -6.28 -8.36 -4.39
C SER A 307 -6.65 -6.90 -4.17
N VAL A 308 -5.68 -6.00 -4.15
CA VAL A 308 -5.87 -4.55 -4.09
C VAL A 308 -5.60 -3.95 -5.47
#